data_3423242aee6414cf2f075ce6a1ef900a
#
_entry.id   3423242aee6414cf2f075ce6a1ef900a
#
_cell.length_a   1.000
_cell.length_b   1.000
_cell.length_c   1.000
_cell.angle_alpha   90.00
_cell.angle_beta   90.00
_cell.angle_gamma   90.00
#
_symmetry.space_group_name_H-M   'P 1'
#
loop_
_entity.id
_entity.type
_entity.pdbx_description
1 polymer ?
#
loop_
_entity_poly.entity_id
_entity_poly.type
_entity_poly.pdbx_seq_one_letter_code
_entity_poly.pdbx_strand_id
1 'polypeptide(L)'
;ELGVFSEIISHKKISIINIKKQKISGIILSGGPLNVYQKNKFSFDKQIFKLGIPVLGICFGHQILSKFLGGKVKKSKHREFGLAQINRVSNSVLTKNFFDKKNKNDVWMSHADQVSKMPKNFKIVASSKDSKLAIIENSKDKFYGVQFHPEVTHTNKGKILLRNFLFTICKIKKNWSSKHQKLNLIKEIKNQVGNNKVICGLSGGVDSSVVAQLLSKAIGKKLTCIFVNNGLLRKDEEKQVVSTFKNKLKINLIYVNAEKEFIKKLTNISDPEKKKNNWKFIY
;
A
#
# COMPACT_ATOMS: atom_id res chain seq x y z
N GLU A 1 -6.28 -0.52 -7.69
CA GLU A 1 -7.71 -0.70 -7.94
C GLU A 1 -8.29 0.27 -8.97
N LEU A 2 -7.83 1.52 -9.05
CA LEU A 2 -8.34 2.52 -10.01
C LEU A 2 -7.74 2.41 -11.41
N GLY A 3 -6.80 1.50 -11.63
CA GLY A 3 -6.19 1.27 -12.94
C GLY A 3 -5.12 2.29 -13.33
N VAL A 4 -4.45 2.85 -12.33
CA VAL A 4 -3.32 3.77 -12.51
C VAL A 4 -2.08 3.15 -11.89
N PHE A 5 -0.95 3.19 -12.62
CA PHE A 5 0.35 2.80 -12.09
C PHE A 5 0.77 3.76 -10.97
N SER A 6 1.24 3.20 -9.87
CA SER A 6 1.78 3.98 -8.75
C SER A 6 2.99 3.27 -8.15
N GLU A 7 3.95 4.04 -7.70
CA GLU A 7 5.15 3.57 -7.02
C GLU A 7 5.24 4.20 -5.64
N ILE A 8 5.64 3.41 -4.64
CA ILE A 8 5.85 3.88 -3.28
C ILE A 8 7.34 4.16 -3.08
N ILE A 9 7.66 5.42 -2.80
CA ILE A 9 9.03 5.85 -2.55
C ILE A 9 9.16 6.33 -1.11
N SER A 10 10.15 5.80 -0.39
CA SER A 10 10.46 6.29 0.96
C SER A 10 10.87 7.76 0.91
N HIS A 11 10.36 8.57 1.87
CA HIS A 11 10.73 9.99 1.99
C HIS A 11 12.24 10.23 2.07
N LYS A 12 13.02 9.27 2.57
CA LYS A 12 14.50 9.32 2.62
C LYS A 12 15.18 9.14 1.26
N LYS A 13 14.47 8.55 0.28
CA LYS A 13 14.96 8.26 -1.07
C LYS A 13 14.39 9.20 -2.13
N ILE A 14 13.63 10.22 -1.73
CA ILE A 14 13.06 11.18 -2.67
C ILE A 14 14.19 11.98 -3.31
N SER A 15 14.21 11.99 -4.63
CA SER A 15 15.12 12.80 -5.45
C SER A 15 14.30 13.63 -6.43
N ILE A 16 14.40 14.95 -6.31
CA ILE A 16 13.72 15.89 -7.22
C ILE A 16 14.14 15.67 -8.67
N ILE A 17 15.42 15.32 -8.90
CA ILE A 17 15.95 15.01 -10.23
C ILE A 17 15.23 13.79 -10.82
N ASN A 18 15.06 12.74 -10.02
CA ASN A 18 14.38 11.51 -10.46
C ASN A 18 12.90 11.75 -10.73
N ILE A 19 12.22 12.53 -9.87
CA ILE A 19 10.82 12.93 -10.07
C ILE A 19 10.64 13.65 -11.40
N LYS A 20 11.52 14.60 -11.72
CA LYS A 20 11.48 15.33 -13.00
C LYS A 20 11.71 14.42 -14.21
N LYS A 21 12.67 13.49 -14.11
CA LYS A 21 12.98 12.53 -15.20
C LYS A 21 11.82 11.57 -15.47
N GLN A 22 11.09 11.14 -14.44
CA GLN A 22 10.00 10.16 -14.56
C GLN A 22 8.67 10.73 -15.08
N LYS A 23 8.57 12.04 -15.33
CA LYS A 23 7.35 12.72 -15.81
C LYS A 23 6.10 12.37 -14.97
N ILE A 24 6.23 12.43 -13.65
CA ILE A 24 5.18 12.09 -12.70
C ILE A 24 3.99 13.03 -12.85
N SER A 25 2.77 12.51 -12.92
CA SER A 25 1.54 13.28 -13.13
C SER A 25 0.83 13.69 -11.85
N GLY A 26 1.15 13.08 -10.70
CA GLY A 26 0.57 13.38 -9.40
C GLY A 26 1.36 12.77 -8.26
N ILE A 27 1.29 13.38 -7.10
CA ILE A 27 1.99 12.95 -5.89
C ILE A 27 0.98 12.78 -4.76
N ILE A 28 1.05 11.65 -4.05
CA ILE A 28 0.29 11.42 -2.83
C ILE A 28 1.28 11.34 -1.66
N LEU A 29 1.15 12.26 -0.72
CA LEU A 29 1.82 12.18 0.58
C LEU A 29 0.94 11.35 1.50
N SER A 30 1.34 10.12 1.78
CA SER A 30 0.52 9.18 2.55
C SER A 30 0.50 9.49 4.05
N GLY A 31 -0.38 8.80 4.77
CA GLY A 31 -0.37 8.74 6.22
C GLY A 31 0.92 8.11 6.77
N GLY A 32 1.15 8.23 8.08
CA GLY A 32 2.31 7.65 8.73
C GLY A 32 2.29 7.86 10.25
N PRO A 33 3.08 7.06 11.00
CA PRO A 33 3.09 7.09 12.46
C PRO A 33 3.91 8.24 13.05
N LEU A 34 4.65 8.97 12.21
CA LEU A 34 5.49 10.08 12.66
C LEU A 34 4.66 11.33 12.90
N ASN A 35 5.20 12.26 13.68
CA ASN A 35 4.64 13.60 13.79
C ASN A 35 5.59 14.66 13.22
N VAL A 36 5.01 15.76 12.74
CA VAL A 36 5.76 16.83 12.06
C VAL A 36 6.64 17.66 12.99
N TYR A 37 6.57 17.47 14.32
CA TYR A 37 7.36 18.21 15.30
C TYR A 37 8.72 17.60 15.60
N GLN A 38 8.91 16.33 15.33
CA GLN A 38 10.17 15.63 15.61
C GLN A 38 11.24 16.06 14.62
N LYS A 39 12.03 17.09 15.02
CA LYS A 39 13.03 17.73 14.15
C LYS A 39 14.05 16.76 13.55
N ASN A 40 14.41 15.67 14.23
CA ASN A 40 15.49 14.76 13.80
C ASN A 40 15.01 13.43 13.22
N LYS A 41 13.70 13.18 13.14
CA LYS A 41 13.16 11.89 12.66
C LYS A 41 12.53 11.94 11.27
N PHE A 42 12.26 13.15 10.74
CA PHE A 42 11.61 13.33 9.48
C PHE A 42 12.32 14.40 8.64
N SER A 43 12.88 13.97 7.51
CA SER A 43 13.43 14.84 6.47
C SER A 43 12.49 14.85 5.28
N PHE A 44 12.14 16.01 4.77
CA PHE A 44 11.28 16.17 3.62
C PHE A 44 11.77 17.33 2.75
N ASP A 45 11.99 17.06 1.48
CA ASP A 45 12.41 18.10 0.54
C ASP A 45 11.20 18.91 0.05
N LYS A 46 11.07 20.13 0.60
CA LYS A 46 9.99 21.06 0.23
C LYS A 46 9.99 21.49 -1.24
N GLN A 47 11.09 21.26 -1.98
CA GLN A 47 11.12 21.58 -3.41
C GLN A 47 10.11 20.78 -4.23
N ILE A 48 9.60 19.67 -3.70
CA ILE A 48 8.52 18.89 -4.29
C ILE A 48 7.28 19.76 -4.59
N PHE A 49 7.00 20.76 -3.77
CA PHE A 49 5.88 21.69 -3.96
C PHE A 49 6.13 22.74 -5.05
N LYS A 50 7.37 22.85 -5.56
CA LYS A 50 7.71 23.77 -6.64
C LYS A 50 7.71 23.09 -8.03
N LEU A 51 7.37 21.81 -8.10
CA LEU A 51 7.42 21.04 -9.35
C LEU A 51 6.21 21.28 -10.27
N GLY A 52 5.17 22.00 -9.82
CA GLY A 52 3.93 22.17 -10.58
C GLY A 52 3.08 20.90 -10.72
N ILE A 53 3.42 19.85 -9.98
CA ILE A 53 2.73 18.56 -9.98
C ILE A 53 1.61 18.62 -8.92
N PRO A 54 0.38 18.16 -9.22
CA PRO A 54 -0.69 18.06 -8.23
C PRO A 54 -0.28 17.20 -7.03
N VAL A 55 -0.57 17.67 -5.82
CA VAL A 55 -0.24 16.96 -4.56
C VAL A 55 -1.51 16.74 -3.74
N LEU A 56 -1.71 15.51 -3.29
CA LEU A 56 -2.71 15.13 -2.29
C LEU A 56 -2.01 14.66 -1.02
N GLY A 57 -2.22 15.39 0.08
CA GLY A 57 -1.79 14.96 1.42
C GLY A 57 -2.90 14.20 2.14
N ILE A 58 -2.61 13.02 2.66
CA ILE A 58 -3.54 12.18 3.42
C ILE A 58 -3.04 12.08 4.87
N CYS A 59 -3.84 12.44 5.85
CA CYS A 59 -3.55 12.37 7.28
C CYS A 59 -2.19 13.04 7.62
N PHE A 60 -1.15 12.28 7.90
CA PHE A 60 0.20 12.83 8.12
C PHE A 60 0.69 13.64 6.90
N GLY A 61 0.39 13.19 5.67
CA GLY A 61 0.70 13.93 4.45
C GLY A 61 0.00 15.29 4.35
N HIS A 62 -1.25 15.40 4.84
CA HIS A 62 -1.95 16.68 4.96
C HIS A 62 -1.25 17.62 5.96
N GLN A 63 -0.75 17.08 7.07
CA GLN A 63 0.01 17.86 8.07
C GLN A 63 1.36 18.34 7.50
N ILE A 64 2.07 17.47 6.74
CA ILE A 64 3.31 17.84 6.04
C ILE A 64 3.05 18.97 5.06
N LEU A 65 2.09 18.79 4.16
CA LEU A 65 1.69 19.79 3.16
C LEU A 65 1.39 21.12 3.84
N SER A 66 0.57 21.12 4.89
CA SER A 66 0.20 22.32 5.60
C SER A 66 1.40 22.99 6.26
N LYS A 67 2.25 22.25 6.96
CA LYS A 67 3.43 22.80 7.65
C LYS A 67 4.43 23.42 6.68
N PHE A 68 4.78 22.72 5.60
CA PHE A 68 5.81 23.20 4.68
C PHE A 68 5.34 24.34 3.77
N LEU A 69 4.02 24.53 3.64
CA LEU A 69 3.44 25.69 2.92
C LEU A 69 3.08 26.86 3.83
N GLY A 70 3.54 26.86 5.11
CA GLY A 70 3.41 27.99 6.02
C GLY A 70 2.21 27.95 6.96
N GLY A 71 1.51 26.84 7.02
CA GLY A 71 0.49 26.55 8.03
C GLY A 71 1.11 26.13 9.37
N LYS A 72 0.25 25.81 10.35
CA LYS A 72 0.67 25.30 11.66
C LYS A 72 -0.07 23.99 11.96
N VAL A 73 0.65 23.05 12.54
CA VAL A 73 0.12 21.79 13.06
C VAL A 73 0.31 21.80 14.57
N LYS A 74 -0.65 21.30 15.32
CA LYS A 74 -0.58 21.17 16.77
C LYS A 74 -1.15 19.83 17.22
N LYS A 75 -0.77 19.39 18.41
CA LYS A 75 -1.40 18.27 19.07
C LYS A 75 -2.88 18.59 19.30
N SER A 76 -3.75 17.67 18.91
CA SER A 76 -5.18 17.84 19.15
C SER A 76 -5.50 17.66 20.64
N LYS A 77 -6.45 18.44 21.16
CA LYS A 77 -7.02 18.21 22.48
C LYS A 77 -7.86 16.92 22.51
N HIS A 78 -8.57 16.68 21.44
CA HIS A 78 -9.38 15.47 21.23
C HIS A 78 -8.75 14.68 20.07
N ARG A 79 -8.25 13.48 20.39
CA ARG A 79 -7.75 12.55 19.38
C ARG A 79 -8.94 11.97 18.64
N GLU A 80 -8.90 11.99 17.32
CA GLU A 80 -9.95 11.37 16.50
C GLU A 80 -9.47 10.02 15.97
N PHE A 81 -10.07 8.94 16.49
CA PHE A 81 -9.86 7.58 16.02
C PHE A 81 -11.22 6.93 15.76
N GLY A 82 -11.42 6.42 14.54
CA GLY A 82 -12.66 5.78 14.14
C GLY A 82 -13.52 6.62 13.20
N LEU A 83 -14.81 6.32 13.18
CA LEU A 83 -15.77 6.95 12.30
C LEU A 83 -16.09 8.38 12.76
N ALA A 84 -15.97 9.33 11.85
CA ALA A 84 -16.31 10.72 12.08
C ALA A 84 -17.11 11.29 10.91
N GLN A 85 -18.07 12.16 11.21
CA GLN A 85 -18.85 12.84 10.18
C GLN A 85 -18.21 14.19 9.83
N ILE A 86 -18.00 14.43 8.53
CA ILE A 86 -17.55 15.71 8.01
C ILE A 86 -18.68 16.41 7.26
N ASN A 87 -18.68 17.74 7.33
CA ASN A 87 -19.66 18.61 6.66
C ASN A 87 -18.94 19.43 5.57
N ARG A 88 -19.58 19.56 4.41
CA ARG A 88 -19.07 20.39 3.31
C ARG A 88 -19.15 21.86 3.71
N VAL A 89 -18.07 22.59 3.54
CA VAL A 89 -17.97 24.04 3.75
C VAL A 89 -17.95 24.78 2.40
N SER A 90 -17.22 24.25 1.43
CA SER A 90 -17.17 24.85 0.09
C SER A 90 -17.09 23.78 -1.01
N ASN A 91 -17.39 24.18 -2.24
CA ASN A 91 -17.31 23.32 -3.41
C ASN A 91 -15.83 23.09 -3.81
N SER A 92 -15.54 21.86 -4.24
CA SER A 92 -14.23 21.45 -4.74
C SER A 92 -14.37 20.38 -5.82
N VAL A 93 -13.50 20.44 -6.82
CA VAL A 93 -13.37 19.37 -7.81
C VAL A 93 -12.98 18.05 -7.16
N LEU A 94 -12.13 18.09 -6.13
CA LEU A 94 -11.72 16.91 -5.37
C LEU A 94 -12.90 16.16 -4.75
N THR A 95 -13.91 16.91 -4.25
CA THR A 95 -15.06 16.34 -3.53
C THR A 95 -16.33 16.21 -4.37
N LYS A 96 -16.23 16.30 -5.71
CA LYS A 96 -17.37 16.08 -6.59
C LYS A 96 -17.99 14.68 -6.37
N ASN A 97 -19.29 14.63 -6.05
CA ASN A 97 -20.05 13.40 -5.73
C ASN A 97 -19.55 12.63 -4.47
N PHE A 98 -18.76 13.28 -3.62
CA PHE A 98 -18.25 12.70 -2.38
C PHE A 98 -19.25 12.83 -1.23
N PHE A 99 -19.89 13.98 -1.09
CA PHE A 99 -20.92 14.23 -0.07
C PHE A 99 -22.29 13.68 -0.45
N ASP A 100 -23.13 13.47 0.54
CA ASP A 100 -24.56 13.17 0.36
C ASP A 100 -25.38 14.42 0.03
N LYS A 101 -26.72 14.25 -0.09
CA LYS A 101 -27.66 15.35 -0.34
C LYS A 101 -27.73 16.37 0.80
N LYS A 102 -27.33 15.98 2.03
CA LYS A 102 -27.28 16.85 3.22
C LYS A 102 -25.90 17.49 3.40
N ASN A 103 -25.02 17.37 2.42
CA ASN A 103 -23.64 17.87 2.44
C ASN A 103 -22.76 17.23 3.51
N LYS A 104 -23.02 15.97 3.87
CA LYS A 104 -22.32 15.20 4.89
C LYS A 104 -21.66 13.97 4.29
N ASN A 105 -20.59 13.49 4.94
CA ASN A 105 -20.01 12.19 4.65
C ASN A 105 -19.35 11.61 5.89
N ASP A 106 -19.41 10.29 6.04
CA ASP A 106 -18.75 9.56 7.10
C ASP A 106 -17.38 9.09 6.63
N VAL A 107 -16.36 9.40 7.41
CA VAL A 107 -14.95 9.16 7.09
C VAL A 107 -14.22 8.53 8.26
N TRP A 108 -13.13 7.83 7.97
CA TRP A 108 -12.30 7.21 8.98
C TRP A 108 -11.15 8.13 9.39
N MET A 109 -11.16 8.59 10.62
CA MET A 109 -10.11 9.39 11.23
C MET A 109 -9.13 8.49 12.00
N SER A 110 -7.85 8.83 11.97
CA SER A 110 -6.79 8.15 12.73
C SER A 110 -5.64 9.11 13.00
N HIS A 111 -5.87 10.08 13.89
CA HIS A 111 -4.86 11.10 14.16
C HIS A 111 -4.91 11.65 15.59
N ALA A 112 -3.72 11.99 16.11
CA ALA A 112 -3.52 12.70 17.37
C ALA A 112 -3.13 14.17 17.18
N ASP A 113 -2.66 14.53 15.99
CA ASP A 113 -2.25 15.87 15.60
C ASP A 113 -3.16 16.40 14.49
N GLN A 114 -3.37 17.72 14.45
CA GLN A 114 -4.22 18.36 13.44
C GLN A 114 -3.62 19.67 12.94
N VAL A 115 -3.98 20.05 11.74
CA VAL A 115 -3.68 21.37 11.20
C VAL A 115 -4.50 22.40 11.98
N SER A 116 -3.82 23.36 12.63
CA SER A 116 -4.43 24.41 13.46
C SER A 116 -4.47 25.75 12.77
N LYS A 117 -3.60 25.98 11.78
CA LYS A 117 -3.60 27.17 10.94
C LYS A 117 -3.39 26.73 9.49
N MET A 118 -4.30 27.10 8.64
CA MET A 118 -4.26 26.85 7.20
C MET A 118 -3.13 27.66 6.54
N PRO A 119 -2.43 27.12 5.53
CA PRO A 119 -1.49 27.90 4.73
C PRO A 119 -2.21 29.04 3.97
N LYS A 120 -1.44 30.06 3.56
CA LYS A 120 -1.99 31.13 2.70
C LYS A 120 -2.50 30.57 1.38
N ASN A 121 -3.50 31.19 0.80
CA ASN A 121 -4.12 30.82 -0.49
C ASN A 121 -4.85 29.48 -0.51
N PHE A 122 -5.08 28.88 0.65
CA PHE A 122 -5.94 27.71 0.79
C PHE A 122 -7.34 28.13 1.21
N LYS A 123 -8.33 27.30 0.87
CA LYS A 123 -9.69 27.38 1.40
C LYS A 123 -10.07 26.10 2.12
N ILE A 124 -11.06 26.20 3.02
CA ILE A 124 -11.64 25.06 3.71
C ILE A 124 -12.69 24.45 2.80
N VAL A 125 -12.59 23.15 2.53
CA VAL A 125 -13.58 22.40 1.75
C VAL A 125 -14.53 21.63 2.65
N ALA A 126 -14.03 21.07 3.75
CA ALA A 126 -14.86 20.37 4.73
C ALA A 126 -14.28 20.48 6.14
N SER A 127 -15.17 20.34 7.13
CA SER A 127 -14.83 20.31 8.56
C SER A 127 -15.53 19.17 9.29
N SER A 128 -14.93 18.64 10.37
CA SER A 128 -15.60 17.83 11.38
C SER A 128 -15.84 18.62 12.65
N LYS A 129 -16.48 17.98 13.64
CA LYS A 129 -16.67 18.57 14.98
C LYS A 129 -15.32 18.95 15.60
N ASP A 130 -14.33 18.08 15.50
CA ASP A 130 -13.03 18.20 16.19
C ASP A 130 -11.92 18.67 15.24
N SER A 131 -12.06 18.48 13.92
CA SER A 131 -11.11 18.95 12.90
C SER A 131 -11.74 19.97 11.96
N LYS A 132 -11.48 21.27 12.24
CA LYS A 132 -12.01 22.38 11.41
C LYS A 132 -11.43 22.40 10.00
N LEU A 133 -10.28 21.79 9.78
CA LEU A 133 -9.54 21.74 8.52
C LEU A 133 -9.47 20.29 8.01
N ALA A 134 -10.61 19.58 8.02
CA ALA A 134 -10.69 18.19 7.60
C ALA A 134 -10.36 18.00 6.11
N ILE A 135 -10.75 18.94 5.25
CA ILE A 135 -10.31 19.04 3.85
C ILE A 135 -9.96 20.50 3.57
N ILE A 136 -8.76 20.71 3.04
CA ILE A 136 -8.32 22.02 2.53
C ILE A 136 -7.77 21.90 1.12
N GLU A 137 -7.85 22.97 0.34
CA GLU A 137 -7.28 23.01 -1.00
C GLU A 137 -6.73 24.38 -1.39
N ASN A 138 -5.69 24.35 -2.22
CA ASN A 138 -5.26 25.43 -3.08
C ASN A 138 -5.40 24.94 -4.53
N SER A 139 -6.51 25.26 -5.17
CA SER A 139 -6.82 24.77 -6.51
C SER A 139 -5.91 25.37 -7.60
N LYS A 140 -5.39 26.59 -7.38
CA LYS A 140 -4.45 27.24 -8.30
C LYS A 140 -3.14 26.44 -8.41
N ASP A 141 -2.55 26.07 -7.28
CA ASP A 141 -1.30 25.33 -7.23
C ASP A 141 -1.53 23.80 -7.23
N LYS A 142 -2.82 23.37 -7.26
CA LYS A 142 -3.26 21.96 -7.24
C LYS A 142 -2.80 21.19 -5.99
N PHE A 143 -2.86 21.82 -4.83
CA PHE A 143 -2.56 21.24 -3.53
C PHE A 143 -3.83 20.94 -2.77
N TYR A 144 -3.94 19.70 -2.30
CA TYR A 144 -5.12 19.18 -1.60
C TYR A 144 -4.67 18.45 -0.35
N GLY A 145 -5.39 18.63 0.76
CA GLY A 145 -5.12 17.93 2.00
C GLY A 145 -6.39 17.39 2.62
N VAL A 146 -6.37 16.12 3.04
CA VAL A 146 -7.44 15.45 3.76
C VAL A 146 -6.92 14.86 5.06
N GLN A 147 -7.60 15.10 6.19
CA GLN A 147 -7.16 14.62 7.50
C GLN A 147 -7.52 13.17 7.75
N PHE A 148 -8.55 12.66 7.10
CA PHE A 148 -9.01 11.28 7.16
C PHE A 148 -8.34 10.40 6.10
N HIS A 149 -8.62 9.10 6.14
CA HIS A 149 -8.08 8.09 5.25
C HIS A 149 -9.10 7.72 4.15
N PRO A 150 -9.01 8.29 2.93
CA PRO A 150 -9.91 7.96 1.83
C PRO A 150 -9.66 6.58 1.23
N GLU A 151 -8.51 5.97 1.51
CA GLU A 151 -8.09 4.68 0.97
C GLU A 151 -8.71 3.48 1.70
N VAL A 152 -9.19 3.68 2.95
CA VAL A 152 -9.77 2.59 3.73
C VAL A 152 -11.26 2.39 3.44
N THR A 153 -11.75 1.17 3.60
CA THR A 153 -13.14 0.80 3.33
C THR A 153 -14.16 1.51 4.22
N HIS A 154 -13.74 1.93 5.41
CA HIS A 154 -14.57 2.64 6.39
C HIS A 154 -14.86 4.11 6.01
N THR A 155 -14.11 4.68 5.06
CA THR A 155 -14.43 6.00 4.50
C THR A 155 -15.44 5.84 3.38
N ASN A 156 -16.67 6.31 3.63
CA ASN A 156 -17.73 6.25 2.63
C ASN A 156 -17.32 7.05 1.38
N LYS A 157 -17.50 6.46 0.20
CA LYS A 157 -17.12 7.07 -1.09
C LYS A 157 -15.66 7.54 -1.21
N GLY A 158 -14.74 7.09 -0.35
CA GLY A 158 -13.32 7.47 -0.41
C GLY A 158 -12.68 7.24 -1.79
N LYS A 159 -13.08 6.17 -2.46
CA LYS A 159 -12.67 5.85 -3.83
C LYS A 159 -13.08 6.92 -4.86
N ILE A 160 -14.19 7.65 -4.65
CA ILE A 160 -14.61 8.76 -5.52
C ILE A 160 -13.66 9.94 -5.38
N LEU A 161 -13.24 10.27 -4.15
CA LEU A 161 -12.25 11.32 -3.89
C LEU A 161 -10.92 11.01 -4.59
N LEU A 162 -10.41 9.80 -4.45
CA LEU A 162 -9.19 9.37 -5.13
C LEU A 162 -9.33 9.38 -6.65
N ARG A 163 -10.49 8.99 -7.21
CA ARG A 163 -10.78 9.10 -8.64
C ARG A 163 -10.73 10.54 -9.13
N ASN A 164 -11.34 11.47 -8.39
CA ASN A 164 -11.34 12.88 -8.74
C ASN A 164 -9.93 13.45 -8.76
N PHE A 165 -9.09 13.09 -7.78
CA PHE A 165 -7.69 13.47 -7.76
C PHE A 165 -6.95 12.93 -8.99
N LEU A 166 -7.01 11.62 -9.25
CA LEU A 166 -6.26 10.98 -10.32
C LEU A 166 -6.72 11.42 -11.73
N PHE A 167 -8.02 11.36 -11.99
CA PHE A 167 -8.51 11.52 -13.37
C PHE A 167 -8.91 12.96 -13.72
N THR A 168 -9.42 13.73 -12.74
CA THR A 168 -9.87 15.09 -13.01
C THR A 168 -8.76 16.12 -12.74
N ILE A 169 -8.07 15.99 -11.60
CA ILE A 169 -7.02 16.95 -11.19
C ILE A 169 -5.68 16.63 -11.86
N CYS A 170 -5.20 15.40 -11.74
CA CYS A 170 -3.94 14.97 -12.35
C CYS A 170 -4.08 14.64 -13.84
N LYS A 171 -5.31 14.49 -14.37
CA LYS A 171 -5.62 14.16 -15.77
C LYS A 171 -4.94 12.86 -16.26
N ILE A 172 -4.73 11.90 -15.35
CA ILE A 172 -4.11 10.62 -15.66
C ILE A 172 -5.11 9.75 -16.44
N LYS A 173 -4.65 9.08 -17.48
CA LYS A 173 -5.40 8.01 -18.15
C LYS A 173 -5.12 6.67 -17.46
N LYS A 174 -6.06 5.73 -17.50
CA LYS A 174 -5.83 4.38 -17.00
C LYS A 174 -4.68 3.74 -17.79
N ASN A 175 -3.63 3.35 -17.12
CA ASN A 175 -2.41 2.79 -17.71
C ASN A 175 -1.90 1.55 -16.98
N TRP A 176 -2.70 0.99 -16.05
CA TRP A 176 -2.33 -0.16 -15.27
C TRP A 176 -3.51 -1.15 -15.16
N SER A 177 -3.19 -2.43 -15.28
CA SER A 177 -4.10 -3.52 -14.96
C SER A 177 -3.32 -4.69 -14.37
N SER A 178 -3.98 -5.51 -13.56
CA SER A 178 -3.37 -6.72 -12.99
C SER A 178 -2.88 -7.69 -14.08
N LYS A 179 -3.53 -7.70 -15.25
CA LYS A 179 -3.09 -8.48 -16.42
C LYS A 179 -1.73 -7.99 -16.94
N HIS A 180 -1.55 -6.68 -17.12
CA HIS A 180 -0.27 -6.08 -17.54
C HIS A 180 0.82 -6.30 -16.51
N GLN A 181 0.53 -6.13 -15.21
CA GLN A 181 1.50 -6.40 -14.14
C GLN A 181 1.99 -7.84 -14.18
N LYS A 182 1.07 -8.80 -14.32
CA LYS A 182 1.43 -10.22 -14.45
C LYS A 182 2.36 -10.49 -15.63
N LEU A 183 2.08 -9.90 -16.79
CA LEU A 183 2.92 -10.05 -17.99
C LEU A 183 4.31 -9.42 -17.78
N ASN A 184 4.38 -8.24 -17.14
CA ASN A 184 5.65 -7.60 -16.81
C ASN A 184 6.47 -8.44 -15.84
N LEU A 185 5.87 -8.95 -14.75
CA LEU A 185 6.55 -9.85 -13.81
C LEU A 185 7.09 -11.10 -14.49
N ILE A 186 6.32 -11.72 -15.37
CA ILE A 186 6.79 -12.89 -16.15
C ILE A 186 8.00 -12.52 -17.02
N LYS A 187 7.98 -11.34 -17.66
CA LYS A 187 9.11 -10.86 -18.47
C LYS A 187 10.35 -10.57 -17.62
N GLU A 188 10.18 -9.92 -16.48
CA GLU A 188 11.25 -9.62 -15.52
C GLU A 188 11.90 -10.91 -15.00
N ILE A 189 11.09 -11.88 -14.55
CA ILE A 189 11.56 -13.19 -14.09
C ILE A 189 12.35 -13.87 -15.21
N LYS A 190 11.83 -13.88 -16.44
CA LYS A 190 12.51 -14.51 -17.58
C LYS A 190 13.87 -13.88 -17.85
N ASN A 191 13.97 -12.54 -17.78
CA ASN A 191 15.20 -11.82 -17.98
C ASN A 191 16.21 -12.07 -16.83
N GLN A 192 15.74 -12.07 -15.59
CA GLN A 192 16.58 -12.28 -14.41
C GLN A 192 17.14 -13.70 -14.35
N VAL A 193 16.31 -14.71 -14.64
CA VAL A 193 16.71 -16.11 -14.61
C VAL A 193 17.59 -16.48 -15.81
N GLY A 194 17.32 -15.92 -16.98
CA GLY A 194 18.06 -16.23 -18.19
C GLY A 194 18.06 -17.74 -18.52
N ASN A 195 19.23 -18.34 -18.57
CA ASN A 195 19.42 -19.74 -18.86
C ASN A 195 19.50 -20.65 -17.61
N ASN A 196 19.48 -20.10 -16.44
CA ASN A 196 19.63 -20.84 -15.18
C ASN A 196 18.39 -21.66 -14.82
N LYS A 197 18.57 -22.68 -13.97
CA LYS A 197 17.52 -23.43 -13.31
C LYS A 197 17.13 -22.77 -11.99
N VAL A 198 15.89 -22.91 -11.57
CA VAL A 198 15.35 -22.34 -10.34
C VAL A 198 14.70 -23.42 -9.50
N ILE A 199 14.98 -23.41 -8.21
CA ILE A 199 14.30 -24.20 -7.19
C ILE A 199 13.33 -23.29 -6.43
N CYS A 200 12.10 -23.76 -6.21
CA CYS A 200 11.06 -23.05 -5.45
C CYS A 200 10.49 -23.97 -4.37
N GLY A 201 10.64 -23.59 -3.10
CA GLY A 201 9.96 -24.25 -1.99
C GLY A 201 8.46 -23.96 -2.02
N LEU A 202 7.62 -24.99 -1.96
CA LEU A 202 6.17 -24.87 -1.83
C LEU A 202 5.77 -25.16 -0.39
N SER A 203 5.01 -24.23 0.22
CA SER A 203 4.43 -24.41 1.55
C SER A 203 2.95 -24.83 1.51
N GLY A 204 2.34 -24.92 0.33
CA GLY A 204 0.89 -25.07 0.20
C GLY A 204 0.10 -23.76 0.38
N GLY A 205 0.72 -22.70 0.89
CA GLY A 205 0.10 -21.39 1.06
C GLY A 205 -0.04 -20.59 -0.25
N VAL A 206 -0.82 -19.51 -0.20
CA VAL A 206 -1.15 -18.68 -1.38
C VAL A 206 0.10 -18.07 -2.01
N ASP A 207 1.01 -17.51 -1.21
CA ASP A 207 2.18 -16.78 -1.70
C ASP A 207 3.12 -17.70 -2.49
N SER A 208 3.51 -18.84 -1.92
CA SER A 208 4.37 -19.82 -2.60
C SER A 208 3.71 -20.38 -3.87
N SER A 209 2.39 -20.54 -3.85
CA SER A 209 1.61 -20.99 -5.01
C SER A 209 1.62 -19.97 -6.15
N VAL A 210 1.47 -18.68 -5.84
CA VAL A 210 1.53 -17.59 -6.82
C VAL A 210 2.93 -17.49 -7.42
N VAL A 211 3.98 -17.55 -6.57
CA VAL A 211 5.38 -17.52 -7.02
C VAL A 211 5.67 -18.70 -7.96
N ALA A 212 5.32 -19.93 -7.58
CA ALA A 212 5.54 -21.12 -8.41
C ALA A 212 4.80 -21.03 -9.76
N GLN A 213 3.58 -20.48 -9.76
CA GLN A 213 2.81 -20.31 -11.00
C GLN A 213 3.40 -19.24 -11.92
N LEU A 214 3.90 -18.13 -11.38
CA LEU A 214 4.59 -17.08 -12.16
C LEU A 214 5.91 -17.61 -12.73
N LEU A 215 6.71 -18.29 -11.93
CA LEU A 215 7.95 -18.93 -12.35
C LEU A 215 7.69 -19.98 -13.45
N SER A 216 6.70 -20.86 -13.25
CA SER A 216 6.34 -21.87 -14.26
C SER A 216 5.98 -21.22 -15.61
N LYS A 217 5.24 -20.10 -15.61
CA LYS A 217 4.90 -19.37 -16.84
C LYS A 217 6.09 -18.64 -17.46
N ALA A 218 7.05 -18.21 -16.65
CA ALA A 218 8.21 -17.48 -17.13
C ALA A 218 9.31 -18.39 -17.69
N ILE A 219 9.62 -19.51 -17.01
CA ILE A 219 10.80 -20.34 -17.27
C ILE A 219 10.49 -21.83 -17.54
N GLY A 220 9.23 -22.23 -17.40
CA GLY A 220 8.77 -23.57 -17.78
C GLY A 220 9.56 -24.70 -17.11
N LYS A 221 10.14 -25.59 -17.90
CA LYS A 221 10.89 -26.77 -17.45
C LYS A 221 12.16 -26.46 -16.61
N LYS A 222 12.62 -25.22 -16.58
CA LYS A 222 13.75 -24.79 -15.75
C LYS A 222 13.37 -24.65 -14.26
N LEU A 223 12.08 -24.69 -13.92
CA LEU A 223 11.58 -24.65 -12.56
C LEU A 223 11.48 -26.06 -11.98
N THR A 224 12.00 -26.26 -10.80
CA THR A 224 11.74 -27.42 -9.93
C THR A 224 11.12 -26.91 -8.62
N CYS A 225 9.92 -27.35 -8.31
CA CYS A 225 9.29 -27.07 -7.02
C CYS A 225 9.56 -28.22 -6.04
N ILE A 226 9.79 -27.89 -4.79
CA ILE A 226 10.00 -28.87 -3.70
C ILE A 226 8.89 -28.66 -2.68
N PHE A 227 8.14 -29.69 -2.38
CA PHE A 227 7.14 -29.71 -1.32
C PHE A 227 7.51 -30.72 -0.27
N VAL A 228 7.66 -30.28 0.98
CA VAL A 228 8.08 -31.10 2.11
C VAL A 228 6.88 -31.35 3.01
N ASN A 229 6.53 -32.63 3.20
CA ASN A 229 5.62 -33.03 4.27
C ASN A 229 6.42 -33.13 5.58
N ASN A 230 6.14 -32.19 6.48
CA ASN A 230 6.75 -32.09 7.80
C ASN A 230 5.92 -32.73 8.92
N GLY A 231 4.83 -33.41 8.59
CA GLY A 231 3.91 -34.04 9.55
C GLY A 231 2.97 -33.09 10.28
N LEU A 232 2.98 -31.78 9.97
CA LEU A 232 2.12 -30.76 10.59
C LEU A 232 1.21 -30.08 9.55
N LEU A 233 1.01 -30.74 8.42
CA LEU A 233 0.10 -30.25 7.37
C LEU A 233 -1.36 -30.36 7.81
N ARG A 234 -2.20 -29.52 7.21
CA ARG A 234 -3.65 -29.65 7.39
C ARG A 234 -4.16 -30.95 6.73
N LYS A 235 -5.31 -31.41 7.18
CA LYS A 235 -5.96 -32.59 6.61
C LYS A 235 -6.06 -32.46 5.09
N ASP A 236 -5.55 -33.46 4.37
CA ASP A 236 -5.52 -33.55 2.90
C ASP A 236 -4.74 -32.46 2.15
N GLU A 237 -4.02 -31.57 2.85
CA GLU A 237 -3.24 -30.49 2.21
C GLU A 237 -2.16 -31.06 1.27
N GLU A 238 -1.47 -32.09 1.68
CA GLU A 238 -0.48 -32.82 0.85
C GLU A 238 -1.09 -33.26 -0.48
N LYS A 239 -2.23 -33.96 -0.44
CA LYS A 239 -2.91 -34.46 -1.64
C LYS A 239 -3.34 -33.32 -2.55
N GLN A 240 -3.86 -32.22 -1.97
CA GLN A 240 -4.27 -31.02 -2.70
C GLN A 240 -3.10 -30.36 -3.40
N VAL A 241 -1.96 -30.17 -2.72
CA VAL A 241 -0.77 -29.55 -3.29
C VAL A 241 -0.21 -30.42 -4.43
N VAL A 242 0.00 -31.72 -4.21
CA VAL A 242 0.52 -32.65 -5.22
C VAL A 242 -0.42 -32.68 -6.43
N SER A 243 -1.73 -32.85 -6.22
CA SER A 243 -2.72 -32.85 -7.31
C SER A 243 -2.72 -31.55 -8.11
N THR A 244 -2.65 -30.40 -7.43
CA THR A 244 -2.69 -29.10 -8.09
C THR A 244 -1.43 -28.84 -8.90
N PHE A 245 -0.26 -28.99 -8.30
CA PHE A 245 1.00 -28.60 -8.95
C PHE A 245 1.50 -29.64 -9.94
N LYS A 246 1.48 -30.92 -9.59
CA LYS A 246 1.97 -31.99 -10.47
C LYS A 246 0.96 -32.32 -11.57
N ASN A 247 -0.32 -32.55 -11.21
CA ASN A 247 -1.30 -33.07 -12.17
C ASN A 247 -1.99 -31.97 -13.00
N LYS A 248 -2.48 -30.89 -12.34
CA LYS A 248 -3.21 -29.82 -13.04
C LYS A 248 -2.28 -28.80 -13.70
N LEU A 249 -1.26 -28.33 -12.99
CA LEU A 249 -0.34 -27.30 -13.49
C LEU A 249 0.86 -27.89 -14.24
N LYS A 250 1.09 -29.20 -14.17
CA LYS A 250 2.22 -29.93 -14.82
C LYS A 250 3.57 -29.32 -14.50
N ILE A 251 3.75 -28.84 -13.26
CA ILE A 251 5.01 -28.32 -12.75
C ILE A 251 5.88 -29.49 -12.28
N ASN A 252 7.18 -29.43 -12.55
CA ASN A 252 8.13 -30.40 -12.00
C ASN A 252 8.15 -30.27 -10.47
N LEU A 253 7.50 -31.21 -9.77
CA LEU A 253 7.34 -31.22 -8.33
C LEU A 253 8.06 -32.41 -7.72
N ILE A 254 9.02 -32.13 -6.85
CA ILE A 254 9.66 -33.11 -5.97
C ILE A 254 8.90 -33.07 -4.64
N TYR A 255 8.31 -34.22 -4.28
CA TYR A 255 7.69 -34.41 -2.99
C TYR A 255 8.67 -35.11 -2.05
N VAL A 256 8.86 -34.54 -0.86
CA VAL A 256 9.72 -35.08 0.17
C VAL A 256 8.87 -35.37 1.42
N ASN A 257 8.81 -36.67 1.80
CA ASN A 257 8.19 -37.03 3.07
C ASN A 257 9.26 -37.03 4.18
N ALA A 258 9.23 -35.97 4.99
CA ALA A 258 10.16 -35.81 6.13
C ALA A 258 9.40 -35.84 7.47
N GLU A 259 8.15 -36.33 7.50
CA GLU A 259 7.28 -36.35 8.67
C GLU A 259 7.96 -36.97 9.88
N LYS A 260 8.51 -38.20 9.74
CA LYS A 260 9.16 -38.90 10.86
C LYS A 260 10.34 -38.12 11.45
N GLU A 261 11.13 -37.48 10.59
CA GLU A 261 12.29 -36.69 11.01
C GLU A 261 11.86 -35.41 11.78
N PHE A 262 10.89 -34.69 11.24
CA PHE A 262 10.38 -33.49 11.90
C PHE A 262 9.69 -33.79 13.21
N ILE A 263 8.82 -34.78 13.26
CA ILE A 263 8.10 -35.16 14.49
C ILE A 263 9.08 -35.63 15.56
N LYS A 264 10.10 -36.45 15.21
CA LYS A 264 11.13 -36.86 16.14
C LYS A 264 11.88 -35.69 16.77
N LYS A 265 12.23 -34.65 15.99
CA LYS A 265 12.91 -33.43 16.48
C LYS A 265 12.00 -32.50 17.30
N LEU A 266 10.69 -32.65 17.19
CA LEU A 266 9.71 -31.87 17.95
C LEU A 266 9.24 -32.58 19.23
N THR A 267 9.64 -33.81 19.45
CA THR A 267 9.28 -34.59 20.66
C THR A 267 9.72 -33.82 21.92
N ASN A 268 8.80 -33.69 22.89
CA ASN A 268 8.98 -32.97 24.17
C ASN A 268 9.19 -31.44 24.05
N ILE A 269 8.91 -30.81 22.90
CA ILE A 269 9.00 -29.39 22.74
C ILE A 269 7.56 -28.81 22.65
N SER A 270 7.11 -28.16 23.71
CA SER A 270 5.79 -27.50 23.76
C SER A 270 5.85 -26.03 23.33
N ASP A 271 6.97 -25.35 23.56
CA ASP A 271 7.16 -23.93 23.29
C ASP A 271 7.20 -23.64 21.76
N PRO A 272 6.33 -22.76 21.24
CA PRO A 272 6.26 -22.44 19.81
C PRO A 272 7.56 -21.82 19.25
N GLU A 273 8.26 -20.99 20.02
CA GLU A 273 9.51 -20.36 19.56
C GLU A 273 10.67 -21.36 19.51
N LYS A 274 10.74 -22.30 20.45
CA LYS A 274 11.70 -23.41 20.41
C LYS A 274 11.40 -24.34 19.23
N LYS A 275 10.13 -24.62 18.92
CA LYS A 275 9.72 -25.35 17.71
C LYS A 275 10.25 -24.67 16.46
N LYS A 276 10.03 -23.36 16.33
CA LYS A 276 10.47 -22.55 15.20
C LYS A 276 12.00 -22.54 15.03
N ASN A 277 12.75 -22.49 16.12
CA ASN A 277 14.21 -22.51 16.07
C ASN A 277 14.75 -23.90 15.64
N ASN A 278 14.14 -24.98 16.09
CA ASN A 278 14.52 -26.33 15.66
C ASN A 278 14.21 -26.57 14.17
N TRP A 279 13.22 -25.89 13.58
CA TRP A 279 12.95 -25.95 12.15
C TRP A 279 14.02 -25.30 11.30
N LYS A 280 14.72 -24.25 11.79
CA LYS A 280 15.80 -23.59 11.06
C LYS A 280 17.03 -24.47 10.82
N PHE A 281 17.18 -25.55 11.57
CA PHE A 281 18.27 -26.51 11.40
C PHE A 281 17.95 -27.69 10.48
N ILE A 282 16.75 -27.67 9.85
CA ILE A 282 16.28 -28.74 8.96
C ILE A 282 16.29 -28.28 7.48
N TYR A 283 16.44 -26.98 7.24
CA TYR A 283 16.53 -26.38 5.90
C TYR A 283 17.94 -25.98 5.53
#